data_8c37727a5b4b60bcd576e61acb688a38
#
_entry.id   8c37727a5b4b60bcd576e61acb688a38
#
_cell.length_a   1.000
_cell.length_b   1.000
_cell.length_c   1.000
_cell.angle_alpha   90.00
_cell.angle_beta   90.00
_cell.angle_gamma   90.00
#
_symmetry.space_group_name_H-M   'P 1'
#
loop_
_entity.id
_entity.type
_entity.pdbx_description
1 polymer ?
#
loop_
_entity_poly.entity_id
_entity_poly.type
_entity_poly.pdbx_seq_one_letter_code
_entity_poly.pdbx_strand_id
1 'polypeptide(L)'
;MWNTDRVGQLDYISNQSLYGQLVRFTRDLHPATSVYAAIALGALGLAAYAATRQLRIGDDVAALTCVAFGGLLASPISWSHHWVWFVPALLVLIARGQHRAAALIALAPLLAPEWWTPSTQAPYTYIREFHHHWWQTWLCLSYAIAGVAFLVLMSVRPPSVRPGSPNRSRQQVRAQTLP
;
A
#
# COMPACT_ATOMS: atom_id res chain seq x y z
N MET A 1 2.15 25.38 -7.99
CA MET A 1 0.75 25.34 -7.52
C MET A 1 0.05 24.24 -8.31
N TRP A 2 -0.36 23.15 -7.67
CA TRP A 2 -1.01 22.03 -8.35
C TRP A 2 -2.44 22.46 -8.70
N ASN A 3 -2.79 22.43 -9.99
CA ASN A 3 -4.16 22.68 -10.42
C ASN A 3 -4.97 21.40 -10.22
N THR A 4 -5.72 21.33 -9.13
CA THR A 4 -6.55 20.18 -8.75
C THR A 4 -7.85 20.06 -9.53
N ASP A 5 -8.24 21.09 -10.28
CA ASP A 5 -9.52 21.13 -11.00
C ASP A 5 -9.66 20.03 -12.07
N ARG A 6 -8.52 19.48 -12.51
CA ARG A 6 -8.48 18.41 -13.52
C ARG A 6 -8.36 17.00 -12.94
N VAL A 7 -7.96 16.86 -11.68
CA VAL A 7 -7.62 15.56 -11.08
C VAL A 7 -8.56 15.14 -9.94
N GLY A 8 -9.53 15.98 -9.59
CA GLY A 8 -10.47 15.74 -8.49
C GLY A 8 -10.00 16.30 -7.15
N GLN A 9 -10.87 16.26 -6.16
CA GLN A 9 -10.66 16.91 -4.87
C GLN A 9 -9.74 16.08 -3.97
N LEU A 10 -8.79 16.75 -3.32
CA LEU A 10 -7.80 16.13 -2.44
C LEU A 10 -8.42 15.50 -1.18
N ASP A 11 -9.49 16.09 -0.68
CA ASP A 11 -10.25 15.68 0.50
C ASP A 11 -11.16 14.47 0.25
N TYR A 12 -11.51 14.20 -1.00
CA TYR A 12 -12.49 13.17 -1.37
C TYR A 12 -12.12 11.79 -0.81
N ILE A 13 -13.10 11.08 -0.28
CA ILE A 13 -12.90 9.79 0.43
C ILE A 13 -12.16 8.73 -0.41
N SER A 14 -12.32 8.73 -1.74
CA SER A 14 -11.63 7.83 -2.63
C SER A 14 -10.13 8.14 -2.77
N ASN A 15 -9.65 9.32 -2.33
CA ASN A 15 -8.23 9.60 -2.29
C ASN A 15 -7.59 8.92 -1.07
N GLN A 16 -6.98 7.78 -1.29
CA GLN A 16 -6.37 6.91 -0.28
C GLN A 16 -4.87 7.16 -0.07
N SER A 17 -4.32 8.27 -0.61
CA SER A 17 -2.94 8.71 -0.37
C SER A 17 -2.75 9.24 1.04
N LEU A 18 -1.48 9.29 1.51
CA LEU A 18 -1.15 9.92 2.79
C LEU A 18 -1.48 11.42 2.81
N TYR A 19 -1.40 12.09 1.66
CA TYR A 19 -1.82 13.50 1.56
C TYR A 19 -3.33 13.66 1.76
N GLY A 20 -4.15 12.85 1.07
CA GLY A 20 -5.60 12.86 1.26
C GLY A 20 -6.01 12.54 2.70
N GLN A 21 -5.28 11.63 3.37
CA GLN A 21 -5.50 11.36 4.80
C GLN A 21 -5.15 12.57 5.66
N LEU A 22 -4.01 13.23 5.39
CA LEU A 22 -3.58 14.41 6.13
C LEU A 22 -4.58 15.55 6.00
N VAL A 23 -5.09 15.82 4.78
CA VAL A 23 -6.14 16.81 4.50
C VAL A 23 -7.38 16.55 5.36
N ARG A 24 -7.88 15.31 5.36
CA ARG A 24 -9.07 14.95 6.16
C ARG A 24 -8.82 15.01 7.67
N PHE A 25 -7.63 14.62 8.11
CA PHE A 25 -7.27 14.62 9.52
C PHE A 25 -7.09 16.04 10.08
N THR A 26 -6.42 16.90 9.33
CA THR A 26 -6.22 18.32 9.72
C THR A 26 -7.44 19.20 9.45
N ARG A 27 -8.38 18.72 8.62
CA ARG A 27 -9.52 19.48 8.11
C ARG A 27 -9.09 20.75 7.36
N ASP A 28 -7.96 20.65 6.67
CA ASP A 28 -7.33 21.74 5.93
C ASP A 28 -6.96 21.25 4.54
N LEU A 29 -7.40 21.97 3.50
CA LEU A 29 -7.05 21.66 2.10
C LEU A 29 -5.58 21.89 1.77
N HIS A 30 -4.88 22.64 2.62
CA HIS A 30 -3.48 23.02 2.45
C HIS A 30 -2.64 22.69 3.69
N PRO A 31 -2.60 21.41 4.13
CA PRO A 31 -1.81 21.03 5.29
C PRO A 31 -0.33 21.37 5.08
N ALA A 32 0.39 21.55 6.18
CA ALA A 32 1.81 21.92 6.15
C ALA A 32 2.63 20.98 5.24
N THR A 33 3.20 21.53 4.19
CA THR A 33 3.98 20.77 3.18
C THR A 33 5.14 19.99 3.80
N SER A 34 5.75 20.54 4.85
CA SER A 34 6.84 19.88 5.59
C SER A 34 6.38 18.59 6.30
N VAL A 35 5.17 18.61 6.87
CA VAL A 35 4.58 17.42 7.52
C VAL A 35 4.30 16.35 6.47
N TYR A 36 3.66 16.73 5.37
CA TYR A 36 3.43 15.80 4.27
C TYR A 36 4.74 15.22 3.71
N ALA A 37 5.73 16.07 3.44
CA ALA A 37 7.03 15.64 2.92
C ALA A 37 7.70 14.63 3.86
N ALA A 38 7.67 14.86 5.17
CA ALA A 38 8.25 13.93 6.15
C ALA A 38 7.53 12.57 6.13
N ILE A 39 6.20 12.56 6.10
CA ILE A 39 5.39 11.33 6.05
C ILE A 39 5.62 10.58 4.73
N ALA A 40 5.63 11.28 3.60
CA ALA A 40 5.84 10.70 2.28
C ALA A 40 7.25 10.11 2.14
N LEU A 41 8.29 10.82 2.61
CA LEU A 41 9.66 10.32 2.64
C LEU A 41 9.79 9.09 3.54
N GLY A 42 9.11 9.06 4.68
CA GLY A 42 9.06 7.88 5.55
C GLY A 42 8.45 6.66 4.84
N ALA A 43 7.33 6.86 4.14
CA ALA A 43 6.68 5.80 3.37
C ALA A 43 7.57 5.29 2.22
N LEU A 44 8.19 6.20 1.47
CA LEU A 44 9.15 5.86 0.40
C LEU A 44 10.37 5.13 0.94
N GLY A 45 10.93 5.58 2.07
CA GLY A 45 12.07 4.93 2.73
C GLY A 45 11.71 3.50 3.18
N LEU A 46 10.54 3.31 3.79
CA LEU A 46 10.05 1.99 4.17
C LEU A 46 9.85 1.08 2.94
N ALA A 47 9.25 1.61 1.87
CA ALA A 47 9.03 0.87 0.63
C ALA A 47 10.35 0.49 -0.04
N ALA A 48 11.31 1.41 -0.12
CA ALA A 48 12.65 1.15 -0.66
C ALA A 48 13.40 0.09 0.16
N TYR A 49 13.34 0.17 1.49
CA TYR A 49 13.93 -0.83 2.37
C TYR A 49 13.27 -2.20 2.18
N ALA A 50 11.93 -2.26 2.17
CA ALA A 50 11.19 -3.49 1.92
C ALA A 50 11.54 -4.09 0.54
N ALA A 51 11.51 -3.28 -0.51
CA ALA A 51 11.81 -3.70 -1.87
C ALA A 51 13.25 -4.26 -2.00
N THR A 52 14.24 -3.56 -1.46
CA THR A 52 15.64 -4.03 -1.50
C THR A 52 15.82 -5.35 -0.76
N ARG A 53 15.10 -5.58 0.34
CA ARG A 53 15.10 -6.89 1.02
C ARG A 53 14.54 -7.99 0.14
N GLN A 54 13.43 -7.71 -0.57
CA GLN A 54 12.80 -8.69 -1.44
C GLN A 54 13.67 -9.02 -2.67
N LEU A 55 14.30 -8.00 -3.27
CA LEU A 55 15.27 -8.23 -4.36
C LEU A 55 16.44 -9.11 -3.95
N ARG A 56 16.99 -8.92 -2.73
CA ARG A 56 18.10 -9.74 -2.22
C ARG A 56 17.77 -11.23 -2.11
N ILE A 57 16.51 -11.58 -2.02
CA ILE A 57 16.05 -12.98 -1.95
C ILE A 57 15.44 -13.48 -3.27
N GLY A 58 15.50 -12.66 -4.35
CA GLY A 58 15.00 -12.99 -5.67
C GLY A 58 13.47 -12.97 -5.81
N ASP A 59 12.77 -12.24 -4.94
CA ASP A 59 11.30 -12.08 -5.04
C ASP A 59 10.96 -10.72 -5.69
N ASP A 60 11.07 -10.68 -7.01
CA ASP A 60 10.85 -9.47 -7.81
C ASP A 60 9.39 -8.97 -7.73
N VAL A 61 8.42 -9.89 -7.62
CA VAL A 61 7.00 -9.54 -7.52
C VAL A 61 6.72 -8.81 -6.20
N ALA A 62 7.26 -9.32 -5.08
CA ALA A 62 7.14 -8.66 -3.79
C ALA A 62 7.86 -7.30 -3.79
N ALA A 63 9.03 -7.21 -4.41
CA ALA A 63 9.80 -5.98 -4.51
C ALA A 63 9.03 -4.91 -5.30
N LEU A 64 8.51 -5.26 -6.48
CA LEU A 64 7.70 -4.36 -7.31
C LEU A 64 6.44 -3.89 -6.57
N THR A 65 5.78 -4.81 -5.85
CA THR A 65 4.60 -4.49 -5.05
C THR A 65 4.93 -3.50 -3.92
N CYS A 66 6.10 -3.64 -3.27
CA CYS A 66 6.56 -2.68 -2.27
C CYS A 66 6.76 -1.28 -2.88
N VAL A 67 7.40 -1.19 -4.05
CA VAL A 67 7.59 0.10 -4.75
C VAL A 67 6.25 0.72 -5.11
N ALA A 68 5.31 -0.07 -5.63
CA ALA A 68 3.98 0.40 -5.99
C ALA A 68 3.23 0.97 -4.78
N PHE A 69 3.21 0.28 -3.65
CA PHE A 69 2.59 0.81 -2.42
C PHE A 69 3.28 2.07 -1.91
N GLY A 70 4.62 2.14 -1.99
CA GLY A 70 5.34 3.36 -1.66
C GLY A 70 4.90 4.55 -2.51
N GLY A 71 4.77 4.35 -3.81
CA GLY A 71 4.27 5.36 -4.75
C GLY A 71 2.83 5.77 -4.46
N LEU A 72 1.93 4.82 -4.21
CA LEU A 72 0.53 5.10 -3.86
C LEU A 72 0.39 5.89 -2.56
N LEU A 73 1.17 5.53 -1.55
CA LEU A 73 1.16 6.22 -0.27
C LEU A 73 1.70 7.65 -0.38
N ALA A 74 2.83 7.81 -1.09
CA ALA A 74 3.53 9.09 -1.20
C ALA A 74 2.97 10.02 -2.28
N SER A 75 2.13 9.53 -3.19
CA SER A 75 1.47 10.39 -4.17
C SER A 75 0.50 11.36 -3.49
N PRO A 76 0.36 12.63 -3.95
CA PRO A 76 -0.69 13.52 -3.43
C PRO A 76 -2.10 12.99 -3.70
N ILE A 77 -2.27 12.24 -4.78
CA ILE A 77 -3.56 11.67 -5.19
C ILE A 77 -3.37 10.20 -5.53
N SER A 78 -4.08 9.33 -4.82
CA SER A 78 -4.15 7.89 -5.06
C SER A 78 -5.58 7.42 -4.84
N TRP A 79 -6.35 7.43 -5.92
CA TRP A 79 -7.74 6.97 -5.89
C TRP A 79 -7.82 5.50 -5.53
N SER A 80 -8.89 5.07 -4.86
CA SER A 80 -9.10 3.69 -4.44
C SER A 80 -8.88 2.67 -5.58
N HIS A 81 -9.26 3.00 -6.82
CA HIS A 81 -9.02 2.13 -7.97
C HIS A 81 -7.54 2.00 -8.40
N HIS A 82 -6.66 2.90 -7.98
CA HIS A 82 -5.21 2.73 -8.19
C HIS A 82 -4.61 1.63 -7.32
N TRP A 83 -5.31 1.21 -6.27
CA TRP A 83 -4.83 0.21 -5.31
C TRP A 83 -5.02 -1.24 -5.79
N VAL A 84 -5.11 -1.46 -7.10
CA VAL A 84 -5.12 -2.81 -7.71
C VAL A 84 -3.90 -3.64 -7.28
N TRP A 85 -2.87 -3.01 -6.77
CA TRP A 85 -1.66 -3.62 -6.22
C TRP A 85 -1.93 -4.47 -4.97
N PHE A 86 -3.12 -4.40 -4.38
CA PHE A 86 -3.53 -5.39 -3.39
C PHE A 86 -3.57 -6.81 -3.96
N VAL A 87 -3.87 -6.98 -5.26
CA VAL A 87 -3.90 -8.31 -5.87
C VAL A 87 -2.54 -9.02 -5.78
N PRO A 88 -1.43 -8.47 -6.34
CA PRO A 88 -0.12 -9.10 -6.16
C PRO A 88 0.33 -9.17 -4.70
N ALA A 89 -0.03 -8.20 -3.84
CA ALA A 89 0.28 -8.25 -2.43
C ALA A 89 -0.35 -9.47 -1.73
N LEU A 90 -1.62 -9.74 -1.98
CA LEU A 90 -2.32 -10.91 -1.43
C LEU A 90 -1.73 -12.20 -1.97
N LEU A 91 -1.41 -12.27 -3.26
CA LEU A 91 -0.78 -13.44 -3.87
C LEU A 91 0.59 -13.73 -3.24
N VAL A 92 1.42 -12.71 -3.00
CA VAL A 92 2.71 -12.85 -2.30
C VAL A 92 2.51 -13.41 -0.88
N LEU A 93 1.55 -12.86 -0.12
CA LEU A 93 1.28 -13.32 1.25
C LEU A 93 0.76 -14.76 1.27
N ILE A 94 -0.15 -15.13 0.38
CA ILE A 94 -0.70 -16.50 0.26
C ILE A 94 0.41 -17.47 -0.14
N ALA A 95 1.22 -17.13 -1.13
CA ALA A 95 2.34 -17.96 -1.59
C ALA A 95 3.37 -18.22 -0.47
N ARG A 96 3.49 -17.31 0.49
CA ARG A 96 4.34 -17.44 1.68
C ARG A 96 3.66 -18.12 2.87
N GLY A 97 2.43 -18.61 2.72
CA GLY A 97 1.65 -19.22 3.80
C GLY A 97 1.15 -18.24 4.87
N GLN A 98 1.20 -16.93 4.58
CA GLN A 98 0.80 -15.88 5.52
C GLN A 98 -0.71 -15.57 5.39
N HIS A 99 -1.55 -16.62 5.44
CA HIS A 99 -2.98 -16.52 5.17
C HIS A 99 -3.73 -15.54 6.09
N ARG A 100 -3.35 -15.48 7.38
CA ARG A 100 -3.97 -14.52 8.33
C ARG A 100 -3.66 -13.08 7.95
N ALA A 101 -2.42 -12.78 7.58
CA ALA A 101 -2.03 -11.46 7.13
C ALA A 101 -2.73 -11.09 5.80
N ALA A 102 -2.80 -12.03 4.86
CA ALA A 102 -3.54 -11.86 3.62
C ALA A 102 -5.03 -11.55 3.87
N ALA A 103 -5.68 -12.32 4.76
CA ALA A 103 -7.09 -12.10 5.10
C ALA A 103 -7.32 -10.70 5.73
N LEU A 104 -6.47 -10.28 6.67
CA LEU A 104 -6.58 -8.97 7.31
C LEU A 104 -6.36 -7.82 6.31
N ILE A 105 -5.35 -7.93 5.45
CA ILE A 105 -5.08 -6.90 4.42
C ILE A 105 -6.20 -6.86 3.37
N ALA A 106 -6.77 -8.02 3.02
CA ALA A 106 -7.88 -8.10 2.07
C ALA A 106 -9.15 -7.38 2.55
N LEU A 107 -9.33 -7.20 3.86
CA LEU A 107 -10.50 -6.48 4.39
C LEU A 107 -10.61 -5.05 3.85
N ALA A 108 -9.47 -4.37 3.63
CA ALA A 108 -9.49 -3.00 3.09
C ALA A 108 -10.14 -2.94 1.69
N PRO A 109 -9.62 -3.63 0.64
CA PRO A 109 -10.20 -3.54 -0.69
C PRO A 109 -11.54 -4.28 -0.84
N LEU A 110 -11.83 -5.32 -0.02
CA LEU A 110 -13.09 -6.07 -0.12
C LEU A 110 -14.26 -5.35 0.54
N LEU A 111 -14.04 -4.71 1.68
CA LEU A 111 -15.09 -4.00 2.40
C LEU A 111 -15.19 -2.55 1.96
N ALA A 112 -14.10 -1.97 1.43
CA ALA A 112 -14.00 -0.58 1.02
C ALA A 112 -14.67 0.38 2.03
N PRO A 113 -14.22 0.35 3.32
CA PRO A 113 -14.98 0.95 4.42
C PRO A 113 -15.02 2.48 4.37
N GLU A 114 -14.19 3.11 3.55
CA GLU A 114 -14.26 4.53 3.25
C GLU A 114 -15.64 4.92 2.68
N TRP A 115 -16.26 4.05 1.90
CA TRP A 115 -17.59 4.30 1.30
C TRP A 115 -18.74 4.20 2.31
N TRP A 116 -18.50 3.77 3.53
CA TRP A 116 -19.51 3.74 4.60
C TRP A 116 -19.61 5.10 5.32
N THR A 117 -18.77 6.05 4.95
CA THR A 117 -18.75 7.39 5.53
C THR A 117 -19.40 8.41 4.60
N PRO A 118 -19.99 9.49 5.12
CA PRO A 118 -20.55 10.56 4.29
C PRO A 118 -19.45 11.17 3.40
N SER A 119 -19.73 11.33 2.12
CA SER A 119 -18.80 11.94 1.16
C SER A 119 -19.36 13.22 0.57
N THR A 120 -18.45 14.12 0.20
CA THR A 120 -18.79 15.37 -0.50
C THR A 120 -19.32 15.05 -1.89
N GLN A 121 -20.44 15.68 -2.25
CA GLN A 121 -21.10 15.56 -3.54
C GLN A 121 -21.28 16.94 -4.17
N ALA A 122 -21.44 17.00 -5.47
CA ALA A 122 -21.75 18.26 -6.15
C ALA A 122 -23.08 18.87 -5.67
N PRO A 123 -23.21 20.18 -5.59
CA PRO A 123 -22.17 21.21 -5.79
C PRO A 123 -21.26 21.31 -4.57
N TYR A 124 -20.00 21.06 -4.69
CA TYR A 124 -18.93 20.94 -3.68
C TYR A 124 -18.78 22.16 -2.75
N THR A 125 -19.90 22.68 -2.23
CA THR A 125 -19.95 23.86 -1.35
C THR A 125 -19.72 23.51 0.12
N TYR A 126 -19.81 22.22 0.47
CA TYR A 126 -19.66 21.73 1.83
C TYR A 126 -18.88 20.44 1.86
N ILE A 127 -17.71 20.45 2.50
CA ILE A 127 -16.80 19.31 2.59
C ILE A 127 -17.25 18.41 3.74
N ARG A 128 -17.98 17.35 3.44
CA ARG A 128 -18.50 16.41 4.44
C ARG A 128 -17.40 15.65 5.16
N GLU A 129 -16.29 15.37 4.49
CA GLU A 129 -15.12 14.70 5.04
C GLU A 129 -14.51 15.44 6.24
N PHE A 130 -14.63 16.76 6.31
CA PHE A 130 -14.16 17.57 7.43
C PHE A 130 -15.05 17.47 8.67
N HIS A 131 -16.25 16.89 8.53
CA HIS A 131 -17.20 16.69 9.61
C HIS A 131 -17.32 15.23 10.06
N HIS A 132 -16.39 14.37 9.59
CA HIS A 132 -16.34 12.98 10.05
C HIS A 132 -16.13 12.91 11.56
N HIS A 133 -16.82 11.97 12.19
CA HIS A 133 -16.47 11.52 13.53
C HIS A 133 -15.11 10.82 13.51
N TRP A 134 -14.41 10.79 14.63
CA TRP A 134 -13.07 10.18 14.72
C TRP A 134 -13.00 8.74 14.17
N TRP A 135 -14.01 7.91 14.42
CA TRP A 135 -14.06 6.53 13.92
C TRP A 135 -14.22 6.46 12.39
N GLN A 136 -14.94 7.40 11.78
CA GLN A 136 -15.09 7.50 10.31
C GLN A 136 -13.76 7.85 9.64
N THR A 137 -12.99 8.72 10.27
CA THR A 137 -11.62 9.05 9.80
C THR A 137 -10.73 7.81 9.77
N TRP A 138 -10.84 6.91 10.78
CA TRP A 138 -10.11 5.64 10.78
C TRP A 138 -10.57 4.68 9.69
N LEU A 139 -11.86 4.63 9.37
CA LEU A 139 -12.35 3.85 8.23
C LEU A 139 -11.75 4.34 6.91
N CYS A 140 -11.63 5.66 6.74
CA CYS A 140 -11.00 6.26 5.57
C CYS A 140 -9.49 5.97 5.46
N LEU A 141 -8.82 5.52 6.54
CA LEU A 141 -7.40 5.15 6.55
C LEU A 141 -7.13 3.70 6.13
N SER A 142 -8.16 2.91 5.88
CA SER A 142 -8.07 1.44 5.71
C SER A 142 -7.05 1.00 4.66
N TYR A 143 -7.04 1.63 3.49
CA TYR A 143 -6.10 1.31 2.41
C TYR A 143 -4.65 1.69 2.77
N ALA A 144 -4.46 2.88 3.35
CA ALA A 144 -3.14 3.33 3.78
C ALA A 144 -2.58 2.41 4.88
N ILE A 145 -3.42 2.04 5.87
CA ILE A 145 -3.03 1.10 6.93
C ILE A 145 -2.65 -0.25 6.35
N ALA A 146 -3.46 -0.80 5.44
CA ALA A 146 -3.19 -2.08 4.81
C ALA A 146 -1.91 -2.06 3.96
N GLY A 147 -1.68 -0.96 3.22
CA GLY A 147 -0.45 -0.76 2.45
C GLY A 147 0.79 -0.68 3.33
N VAL A 148 0.75 0.12 4.40
CA VAL A 148 1.85 0.21 5.38
C VAL A 148 2.07 -1.15 6.07
N ALA A 149 1.01 -1.85 6.47
CA ALA A 149 1.11 -3.16 7.07
C ALA A 149 1.81 -4.18 6.15
N PHE A 150 1.49 -4.15 4.85
CA PHE A 150 2.19 -4.98 3.86
C PHE A 150 3.69 -4.63 3.80
N LEU A 151 4.04 -3.33 3.71
CA LEU A 151 5.44 -2.89 3.67
C LEU A 151 6.22 -3.33 4.92
N VAL A 152 5.61 -3.21 6.10
CA VAL A 152 6.21 -3.67 7.37
C VAL A 152 6.41 -5.18 7.34
N LEU A 153 5.42 -5.97 6.90
CA LEU A 153 5.57 -7.41 6.78
C LEU A 153 6.72 -7.80 5.85
N MET A 154 6.87 -7.11 4.72
CA MET A 154 7.97 -7.34 3.77
C MET A 154 9.32 -6.89 4.34
N SER A 155 9.32 -5.96 5.29
CA SER A 155 10.53 -5.46 5.95
C SER A 155 11.07 -6.37 7.05
N VAL A 156 10.20 -7.08 7.78
CA VAL A 156 10.60 -7.81 9.01
C VAL A 156 10.63 -9.33 8.85
N ARG A 157 9.81 -9.91 7.96
CA ARG A 157 9.71 -11.36 7.85
C ARG A 157 10.67 -11.90 6.78
N PRO A 158 11.55 -12.87 7.13
CA PRO A 158 12.26 -13.62 6.12
C PRO A 158 11.26 -14.45 5.31
N PRO A 159 11.54 -14.74 4.02
CA PRO A 159 10.75 -15.68 3.26
C PRO A 159 10.77 -17.03 3.96
N SER A 160 9.62 -17.69 4.00
CA SER A 160 9.60 -19.10 4.37
C SER A 160 10.41 -19.84 3.31
N VAL A 161 11.59 -20.30 3.68
CA VAL A 161 12.38 -21.19 2.82
C VAL A 161 11.51 -22.40 2.53
N ARG A 162 11.08 -22.57 1.27
CA ARG A 162 10.46 -23.84 0.86
C ARG A 162 11.53 -24.91 1.03
N PRO A 163 11.35 -25.90 1.93
CA PRO A 163 12.24 -27.06 1.96
C PRO A 163 12.05 -27.79 0.63
N GLY A 164 13.07 -27.81 -0.20
CA GLY A 164 13.14 -28.72 -1.32
C GLY A 164 12.91 -28.13 -2.72
N SER A 165 13.78 -27.26 -3.18
CA SER A 165 14.20 -27.38 -4.59
C SER A 165 15.48 -28.23 -4.58
N PRO A 166 15.48 -29.45 -5.12
CA PRO A 166 16.72 -30.21 -5.28
C PRO A 166 17.63 -29.36 -6.18
N ASN A 167 18.84 -29.12 -5.67
CA ASN A 167 19.87 -28.33 -6.34
C ASN A 167 20.11 -28.93 -7.76
N ARG A 168 19.44 -28.34 -8.76
CA ARG A 168 19.54 -28.76 -10.18
C ARG A 168 20.99 -28.79 -10.66
N SER A 169 21.86 -27.97 -10.08
CA SER A 169 23.29 -27.95 -10.38
C SER A 169 24.01 -29.27 -9.98
N ARG A 170 23.60 -29.90 -8.86
CA ARG A 170 24.17 -31.21 -8.48
C ARG A 170 23.68 -32.38 -9.34
N GLN A 171 22.48 -32.28 -9.91
CA GLN A 171 21.99 -33.33 -10.83
C GLN A 171 22.62 -33.22 -12.21
N GLN A 172 22.88 -32.01 -12.71
CA GLN A 172 23.56 -31.82 -14.00
C GLN A 172 25.03 -32.26 -13.95
N VAL A 173 25.74 -31.98 -12.86
CA VAL A 173 27.11 -32.49 -12.71
C VAL A 173 27.16 -34.03 -12.62
N ARG A 174 26.19 -34.66 -11.96
CA ARG A 174 26.14 -36.15 -11.88
C ARG A 174 25.75 -36.81 -13.19
N ALA A 175 24.98 -36.16 -14.05
CA ALA A 175 24.60 -36.67 -15.38
C ALA A 175 25.76 -36.57 -16.40
N GLN A 176 26.75 -35.72 -16.16
CA GLN A 176 27.92 -35.55 -17.04
C GLN A 176 29.12 -36.43 -16.64
N THR A 177 29.06 -37.15 -15.52
CA THR A 177 30.15 -38.00 -15.01
C THR A 177 29.90 -39.49 -15.06
N LEU A 178 28.84 -39.93 -15.75
CA LEU A 178 28.64 -41.35 -16.03
C LEU A 178 29.25 -41.71 -17.40
N PRO A 179 30.16 -42.70 -17.45
CA PRO A 179 30.80 -43.17 -18.68
C PRO A 179 29.80 -43.82 -19.63
#